data_6714fd8e50df6e4d5cead5b3025e8656
#
_entry.id   6714fd8e50df6e4d5cead5b3025e8656
#
_cell.length_a   1.000
_cell.length_b   1.000
_cell.length_c   1.000
_cell.angle_alpha   90.00
_cell.angle_beta   90.00
_cell.angle_gamma   90.00
#
_symmetry.space_group_name_H-M   'P 1'
#
loop_
_entity.id
_entity.type
_entity.pdbx_description
1 polymer ?
#
loop_
_entity_poly.entity_id
_entity_poly.type
_entity_poly.pdbx_seq_one_letter_code
_entity_poly.pdbx_strand_id
1 'polypeptide(L)'
;MRYDVIIIGAGPGGIFSAYELTKQAPDLKVAVFEAGHELKRRKCPIDGTKIKSCVGCDSCSIVSGFGGAGAFSDGKYNITNDFGGSLYEYIGKNEAIDLMKYVDDINMEYGGGGRGYEALFHCRHKIQDSVSAEQASSA
;
A
#
# COMPACT_ATOMS: atom_id res chain seq x y z
N MET A 1 -14.38 20.23 7.80
CA MET A 1 -12.98 19.80 7.97
C MET A 1 -12.22 20.20 6.70
N ARG A 2 -11.04 20.79 6.81
CA ARG A 2 -10.22 21.24 5.66
C ARG A 2 -8.94 20.42 5.65
N TYR A 3 -8.56 19.89 4.51
CA TYR A 3 -7.31 19.19 4.27
C TYR A 3 -6.41 20.01 3.37
N ASP A 4 -5.10 19.90 3.57
CA ASP A 4 -4.09 20.58 2.76
C ASP A 4 -3.71 19.72 1.55
N VAL A 5 -3.75 18.38 1.72
CA VAL A 5 -3.49 17.40 0.65
C VAL A 5 -4.57 16.33 0.67
N ILE A 6 -5.04 15.96 -0.53
CA ILE A 6 -5.95 14.83 -0.74
C ILE A 6 -5.29 13.84 -1.69
N ILE A 7 -5.16 12.59 -1.22
CA ILE A 7 -4.64 11.47 -2.01
C ILE A 7 -5.82 10.59 -2.40
N ILE A 8 -5.95 10.28 -3.68
CA ILE A 8 -6.99 9.41 -4.20
C ILE A 8 -6.40 8.03 -4.49
N GLY A 9 -6.86 7.04 -3.76
CA GLY A 9 -6.41 5.66 -3.81
C GLY A 9 -5.40 5.31 -2.71
N ALA A 10 -5.67 4.23 -1.98
CA ALA A 10 -4.79 3.67 -0.95
C ALA A 10 -4.05 2.40 -1.44
N GLY A 11 -3.65 2.39 -2.70
CA GLY A 11 -2.66 1.45 -3.21
C GLY A 11 -1.23 1.84 -2.78
N PRO A 12 -0.18 1.12 -3.20
CA PRO A 12 1.20 1.42 -2.83
C PRO A 12 1.59 2.87 -3.04
N GLY A 13 1.28 3.46 -4.21
CA GLY A 13 1.58 4.86 -4.48
C GLY A 13 0.94 5.83 -3.50
N GLY A 14 -0.34 5.64 -3.17
CA GLY A 14 -1.03 6.51 -2.20
C GLY A 14 -0.52 6.33 -0.78
N ILE A 15 -0.21 5.09 -0.37
CA ILE A 15 0.34 4.79 0.95
C ILE A 15 1.73 5.43 1.13
N PHE A 16 2.64 5.23 0.17
CA PHE A 16 3.98 5.83 0.24
C PHE A 16 3.94 7.35 0.12
N SER A 17 3.01 7.91 -0.68
CA SER A 17 2.81 9.36 -0.74
C SER A 17 2.36 9.92 0.62
N ALA A 18 1.41 9.27 1.29
CA ALA A 18 0.99 9.67 2.62
C ALA A 18 2.13 9.54 3.64
N TYR A 19 2.86 8.42 3.60
CA TYR A 19 4.01 8.18 4.47
C TYR A 19 5.08 9.29 4.32
N GLU A 20 5.48 9.61 3.11
CA GLU A 20 6.47 10.65 2.85
C GLU A 20 5.98 12.04 3.25
N LEU A 21 4.72 12.38 3.00
CA LEU A 21 4.14 13.65 3.41
C LEU A 21 4.11 13.80 4.94
N THR A 22 3.72 12.77 5.67
CA THR A 22 3.70 12.82 7.14
C THR A 22 5.10 12.93 7.72
N LYS A 23 6.10 12.33 7.07
CA LYS A 23 7.51 12.38 7.49
C LYS A 23 8.18 13.71 7.16
N GLN A 24 7.94 14.26 5.97
CA GLN A 24 8.64 15.45 5.47
C GLN A 24 7.90 16.77 5.78
N ALA A 25 6.60 16.70 5.97
CA ALA A 25 5.74 17.87 6.23
C ALA A 25 4.65 17.54 7.26
N PRO A 26 5.02 17.28 8.53
CA PRO A 26 4.10 16.78 9.56
C PRO A 26 2.95 17.74 9.90
N ASP A 27 3.09 19.02 9.58
CA ASP A 27 2.05 20.02 9.81
C ASP A 27 0.91 19.96 8.78
N LEU A 28 1.09 19.22 7.68
CA LEU A 28 0.07 19.11 6.64
C LEU A 28 -1.05 18.14 7.07
N LYS A 29 -2.28 18.57 6.88
CA LYS A 29 -3.46 17.72 7.05
C LYS A 29 -3.69 16.93 5.76
N VAL A 30 -3.29 15.66 5.79
CA VAL A 30 -3.40 14.75 4.65
C VAL A 30 -4.64 13.87 4.80
N ALA A 31 -5.44 13.73 3.73
CA ALA A 31 -6.53 12.77 3.66
C ALA A 31 -6.29 11.78 2.52
N VAL A 32 -6.53 10.50 2.79
CA VAL A 32 -6.49 9.44 1.76
C VAL A 32 -7.89 8.89 1.55
N PHE A 33 -8.36 8.93 0.31
CA PHE A 33 -9.66 8.38 -0.09
C PHE A 33 -9.46 7.11 -0.91
N GLU A 34 -10.10 6.03 -0.49
CA GLU A 34 -10.06 4.72 -1.16
C GLU A 34 -11.48 4.25 -1.49
N ALA A 35 -11.68 3.80 -2.73
CA ALA A 35 -12.98 3.36 -3.21
C ALA A 35 -13.38 1.97 -2.66
N GLY A 36 -12.39 1.11 -2.40
CA GLY A 36 -12.63 -0.24 -1.90
C GLY A 36 -12.61 -0.32 -0.38
N HIS A 37 -12.66 -1.53 0.14
CA HIS A 37 -12.75 -1.78 1.57
C HIS A 37 -11.41 -1.78 2.29
N GLU A 38 -11.46 -1.59 3.60
CA GLU A 38 -10.35 -1.89 4.50
C GLU A 38 -9.92 -3.37 4.38
N LEU A 39 -8.68 -3.68 4.70
CA LEU A 39 -8.07 -4.98 4.45
C LEU A 39 -8.88 -6.17 5.02
N LYS A 40 -9.39 -6.05 6.26
CA LYS A 40 -10.18 -7.10 6.93
C LYS A 40 -11.49 -7.44 6.20
N ARG A 41 -12.04 -6.49 5.47
CA ARG A 41 -13.30 -6.62 4.72
C ARG A 41 -13.10 -7.01 3.26
N ARG A 42 -11.86 -7.04 2.78
CA ARG A 42 -11.53 -7.42 1.40
C ARG A 42 -11.58 -8.94 1.25
N LYS A 43 -12.73 -9.46 0.84
CA LYS A 43 -12.95 -10.89 0.60
C LYS A 43 -13.51 -11.08 -0.80
N CYS A 44 -12.83 -11.94 -1.59
CA CYS A 44 -13.37 -12.39 -2.86
C CYS A 44 -14.52 -13.39 -2.61
N PRO A 45 -15.67 -13.27 -3.30
CA PRO A 45 -16.77 -14.21 -3.15
C PRO A 45 -16.49 -15.60 -3.72
N ILE A 46 -15.43 -15.77 -4.53
CA ILE A 46 -15.02 -17.08 -5.05
C ILE A 46 -14.58 -17.97 -3.87
N ASP A 47 -15.28 -19.08 -3.67
CA ASP A 47 -15.02 -20.05 -2.59
C ASP A 47 -14.56 -21.42 -3.11
N GLY A 48 -14.49 -21.59 -4.44
CA GLY A 48 -14.09 -22.82 -5.12
C GLY A 48 -15.15 -23.93 -5.09
N THR A 49 -16.25 -23.74 -4.37
CA THR A 49 -17.34 -24.71 -4.23
C THR A 49 -18.64 -24.23 -4.89
N LYS A 50 -19.28 -23.22 -4.32
CA LYS A 50 -20.51 -22.62 -4.82
C LYS A 50 -20.23 -21.59 -5.91
N ILE A 51 -19.23 -20.77 -5.70
CA ILE A 51 -18.80 -19.72 -6.63
C ILE A 51 -17.40 -20.07 -7.12
N LYS A 52 -17.33 -20.59 -8.35
CA LYS A 52 -16.10 -21.11 -8.95
C LYS A 52 -15.40 -20.11 -9.90
N SER A 53 -16.11 -19.08 -10.34
CA SER A 53 -15.60 -18.10 -11.30
C SER A 53 -15.90 -16.67 -10.85
N CYS A 54 -15.20 -15.70 -11.46
CA CYS A 54 -15.39 -14.30 -11.14
C CYS A 54 -16.82 -13.83 -11.41
N VAL A 55 -17.42 -13.15 -10.44
CA VAL A 55 -18.79 -12.63 -10.49
C VAL A 55 -18.87 -11.16 -10.97
N GLY A 56 -17.73 -10.54 -11.29
CA GLY A 56 -17.69 -9.16 -11.81
C GLY A 56 -18.16 -8.12 -10.78
N CYS A 57 -17.58 -8.14 -9.56
CA CYS A 57 -17.92 -7.14 -8.54
C CYS A 57 -17.62 -5.71 -9.00
N ASP A 58 -18.47 -4.74 -8.67
CA ASP A 58 -18.28 -3.32 -8.98
C ASP A 58 -16.95 -2.78 -8.42
N SER A 59 -16.58 -3.20 -7.22
CA SER A 59 -15.26 -2.99 -6.63
C SER A 59 -14.64 -4.34 -6.28
N CYS A 60 -13.64 -4.75 -7.06
CA CYS A 60 -12.98 -6.04 -6.89
C CYS A 60 -12.15 -6.07 -5.61
N SER A 61 -12.53 -6.89 -4.65
CA SER A 61 -11.82 -7.01 -3.36
C SER A 61 -10.37 -7.50 -3.47
N ILE A 62 -9.96 -8.06 -4.62
CA ILE A 62 -8.56 -8.47 -4.85
C ILE A 62 -7.67 -7.28 -5.26
N VAL A 63 -8.17 -6.38 -6.10
CA VAL A 63 -7.37 -5.28 -6.64
C VAL A 63 -7.71 -3.92 -6.05
N SER A 64 -8.94 -3.72 -5.56
CA SER A 64 -9.42 -2.47 -4.97
C SER A 64 -9.50 -2.55 -3.46
N GLY A 65 -9.18 -1.45 -2.79
CA GLY A 65 -9.17 -1.33 -1.35
C GLY A 65 -7.78 -1.05 -0.79
N PHE A 66 -7.69 -0.84 0.51
CA PHE A 66 -6.45 -0.51 1.19
C PHE A 66 -5.35 -1.54 0.89
N GLY A 67 -4.16 -1.05 0.49
CA GLY A 67 -3.03 -1.85 0.06
C GLY A 67 -3.05 -2.22 -1.44
N GLY A 68 -4.14 -1.91 -2.17
CA GLY A 68 -4.27 -2.21 -3.60
C GLY A 68 -4.12 -3.71 -3.91
N ALA A 69 -3.71 -4.05 -5.13
CA ALA A 69 -3.47 -5.44 -5.53
C ALA A 69 -2.31 -6.08 -4.73
N GLY A 70 -1.33 -5.30 -4.31
CA GLY A 70 -0.20 -5.75 -3.48
C GLY A 70 -0.62 -6.30 -2.11
N ALA A 71 -1.85 -6.02 -1.67
CA ALA A 71 -2.37 -6.52 -0.40
C ALA A 71 -2.41 -8.05 -0.29
N PHE A 72 -2.46 -8.77 -1.39
CA PHE A 72 -2.52 -10.22 -1.45
C PHE A 72 -1.33 -10.83 -2.20
N SER A 73 -0.21 -10.10 -2.29
CA SER A 73 1.03 -10.63 -2.86
C SER A 73 1.71 -11.62 -1.88
N ASP A 74 2.64 -12.41 -2.40
CA ASP A 74 3.48 -13.31 -1.61
C ASP A 74 4.61 -12.59 -0.83
N GLY A 75 4.67 -11.26 -0.94
CA GLY A 75 5.63 -10.43 -0.21
C GLY A 75 7.02 -10.38 -0.79
N LYS A 76 7.25 -10.99 -1.93
CA LYS A 76 8.54 -10.88 -2.62
C LYS A 76 8.68 -9.51 -3.27
N TYR A 77 9.80 -8.87 -3.04
CA TYR A 77 10.17 -7.60 -3.65
C TYR A 77 11.46 -7.78 -4.45
N ASN A 78 11.41 -7.46 -5.74
CA ASN A 78 12.55 -7.58 -6.64
C ASN A 78 13.23 -6.21 -6.78
N ILE A 79 14.49 -6.12 -6.39
CA ILE A 79 15.30 -4.90 -6.47
C ILE A 79 16.18 -4.99 -7.71
N THR A 80 15.65 -4.62 -8.85
CA THR A 80 16.35 -4.62 -10.14
C THR A 80 15.66 -3.72 -11.15
N ASN A 81 16.43 -3.19 -12.10
CA ASN A 81 15.92 -2.45 -13.26
C ASN A 81 15.45 -3.36 -14.42
N ASP A 82 15.58 -4.69 -14.28
CA ASP A 82 15.34 -5.63 -15.38
C ASP A 82 13.88 -6.08 -15.48
N PHE A 83 13.05 -5.79 -14.47
CA PHE A 83 11.64 -6.12 -14.46
C PHE A 83 10.76 -4.90 -14.65
N GLY A 84 10.12 -4.80 -15.78
CA GLY A 84 9.02 -3.88 -16.06
C GLY A 84 9.24 -2.43 -15.64
N GLY A 85 8.63 -1.53 -16.37
CA GLY A 85 8.75 -0.10 -16.08
C GLY A 85 10.06 0.52 -16.60
N SER A 86 10.07 1.84 -16.66
CA SER A 86 11.15 2.64 -17.23
C SER A 86 11.63 3.75 -16.30
N LEU A 87 11.46 3.56 -14.99
CA LEU A 87 11.82 4.57 -13.99
C LEU A 87 13.29 5.03 -14.13
N TYR A 88 14.19 4.09 -14.40
CA TYR A 88 15.61 4.37 -14.60
C TYR A 88 15.90 5.29 -15.79
N GLU A 89 15.02 5.40 -16.76
CA GLU A 89 15.15 6.33 -17.89
C GLU A 89 14.95 7.79 -17.46
N TYR A 90 14.19 8.00 -16.38
CA TYR A 90 13.87 9.33 -15.85
C TYR A 90 14.84 9.79 -14.75
N ILE A 91 15.24 8.89 -13.86
CA ILE A 91 16.03 9.25 -12.67
C ILE A 91 17.43 8.63 -12.65
N GLY A 92 17.77 7.78 -13.62
CA GLY A 92 19.04 7.05 -13.64
C GLY A 92 18.94 5.68 -12.98
N LYS A 93 19.84 4.75 -13.37
CA LYS A 93 19.81 3.36 -12.91
C LYS A 93 20.14 3.21 -11.42
N ASN A 94 21.14 3.97 -10.95
CA ASN A 94 21.55 3.89 -9.55
C ASN A 94 20.49 4.46 -8.63
N GLU A 95 19.96 5.60 -8.97
CA GLU A 95 18.90 6.29 -8.23
C GLU A 95 17.62 5.44 -8.17
N ALA A 96 17.29 4.74 -9.27
CA ALA A 96 16.14 3.81 -9.30
C ALA A 96 16.35 2.63 -8.34
N ILE A 97 17.54 2.03 -8.31
CA ILE A 97 17.89 0.95 -7.39
C ILE A 97 17.87 1.46 -5.93
N ASP A 98 18.42 2.64 -5.67
CA ASP A 98 18.47 3.20 -4.31
C ASP A 98 17.06 3.54 -3.80
N LEU A 99 16.17 4.02 -4.67
CA LEU A 99 14.76 4.21 -4.33
C LEU A 99 14.06 2.86 -4.03
N MET A 100 14.33 1.81 -4.79
CA MET A 100 13.79 0.48 -4.52
C MET A 100 14.26 -0.07 -3.17
N LYS A 101 15.54 0.11 -2.83
CA LYS A 101 16.09 -0.27 -1.52
C LYS A 101 15.42 0.53 -0.39
N TYR A 102 15.25 1.84 -0.58
CA TYR A 102 14.56 2.69 0.39
C TYR A 102 13.13 2.21 0.67
N VAL A 103 12.39 1.83 -0.37
CA VAL A 103 11.05 1.23 -0.22
C VAL A 103 11.12 -0.11 0.50
N ASP A 104 12.13 -0.93 0.21
CA ASP A 104 12.34 -2.22 0.88
C ASP A 104 12.68 -2.04 2.36
N ASP A 105 13.54 -1.09 2.70
CA ASP A 105 13.88 -0.74 4.09
C ASP A 105 12.63 -0.37 4.90
N ILE A 106 11.73 0.44 4.31
CA ILE A 106 10.45 0.77 4.93
C ILE A 106 9.60 -0.50 5.11
N ASN A 107 9.49 -1.34 4.08
CA ASN A 107 8.76 -2.60 4.19
C ASN A 107 9.33 -3.49 5.30
N MET A 108 10.65 -3.57 5.44
CA MET A 108 11.34 -4.32 6.48
C MET A 108 11.07 -3.75 7.88
N GLU A 109 11.11 -2.44 8.04
CA GLU A 109 10.78 -1.74 9.30
C GLU A 109 9.38 -2.10 9.80
N TYR A 110 8.42 -2.21 8.87
CA TYR A 110 7.04 -2.58 9.17
C TYR A 110 6.75 -4.08 9.10
N GLY A 111 7.76 -4.94 9.07
CA GLY A 111 7.65 -6.39 9.18
C GLY A 111 7.61 -7.14 7.84
N GLY A 112 8.04 -6.52 6.75
CA GLY A 112 8.07 -7.12 5.41
C GLY A 112 9.07 -8.26 5.24
N GLY A 113 10.06 -8.44 6.10
CA GLY A 113 11.11 -9.46 6.02
C GLY A 113 10.78 -10.81 6.64
N GLY A 114 9.56 -11.00 7.15
CA GLY A 114 9.14 -12.25 7.75
C GLY A 114 8.76 -13.31 6.70
N ARG A 115 9.10 -14.58 6.99
CA ARG A 115 8.65 -15.69 6.17
C ARG A 115 7.15 -15.90 6.37
N GLY A 116 6.34 -15.48 5.40
CA GLY A 116 4.94 -15.83 5.31
C GLY A 116 3.94 -14.67 5.38
N TYR A 117 2.71 -15.01 5.13
CA TYR A 117 1.54 -14.12 5.08
C TYR A 117 1.35 -13.24 6.33
N GLU A 118 1.79 -13.70 7.49
CA GLU A 118 1.63 -12.99 8.77
C GLU A 118 2.46 -11.70 8.84
N ALA A 119 3.66 -11.68 8.27
CA ALA A 119 4.53 -10.50 8.29
C ALA A 119 3.96 -9.34 7.45
N LEU A 120 3.41 -9.66 6.28
CA LEU A 120 2.73 -8.70 5.41
C LEU A 120 1.45 -8.14 6.06
N PHE A 121 0.71 -8.97 6.77
CA PHE A 121 -0.46 -8.56 7.53
C PHE A 121 -0.07 -7.58 8.66
N HIS A 122 1.04 -7.84 9.33
CA HIS A 122 1.52 -7.01 10.45
C HIS A 122 2.03 -5.65 9.99
N CYS A 123 2.79 -5.61 8.89
CA CYS A 123 3.26 -4.38 8.25
C CYS A 123 2.09 -3.45 7.89
N ARG A 124 1.06 -4.00 7.26
CA ARG A 124 -0.11 -3.24 6.81
C ARG A 124 -0.96 -2.70 7.94
N HIS A 125 -1.11 -3.46 9.02
CA HIS A 125 -1.80 -2.97 10.22
C HIS A 125 -1.07 -1.80 10.85
N LYS A 126 0.25 -1.85 10.99
CA LYS A 126 1.02 -0.76 11.58
C LYS A 126 0.92 0.54 10.76
N ILE A 127 1.01 0.47 9.43
CA ILE A 127 0.86 1.65 8.57
C ILE A 127 -0.57 2.20 8.67
N GLN A 128 -1.59 1.35 8.65
CA GLN A 128 -2.98 1.77 8.78
C GLN A 128 -3.26 2.38 10.15
N ASP A 129 -2.73 1.79 11.21
CA ASP A 129 -2.90 2.25 12.59
C ASP A 129 -2.14 3.57 12.83
N SER A 130 -0.95 3.77 12.24
CA SER A 130 -0.21 5.03 12.32
C SER A 130 -0.93 6.16 11.61
N VAL A 131 -1.41 5.94 10.40
CA VAL A 131 -2.21 6.94 9.65
C VAL A 131 -3.53 7.26 10.37
N SER A 132 -4.17 6.27 11.00
CA SER A 132 -5.42 6.46 11.74
C SER A 132 -5.21 7.09 13.12
N ALA A 133 -4.12 6.78 13.81
CA ALA A 133 -3.81 7.30 15.15
C ALA A 133 -3.44 8.79 15.11
N GLU A 134 -2.72 9.24 14.09
CA GLU A 134 -2.40 10.65 13.90
C GLU A 134 -3.65 11.49 13.56
N GLN A 135 -4.63 10.91 12.86
CA GLN A 135 -5.92 11.56 12.61
C GLN A 135 -6.77 11.68 13.87
N ALA A 136 -6.68 10.75 14.82
CA ALA A 136 -7.42 10.79 16.08
C ALA A 136 -6.80 11.74 17.11
N SER A 137 -5.49 12.00 17.04
CA SER A 137 -4.79 12.93 17.96
C SER A 137 -4.92 14.40 17.53
N SER A 138 -5.41 14.66 16.33
CA SER A 138 -5.60 16.01 15.77
C SER A 138 -7.07 16.48 15.74
N ALA A 139 -7.97 15.73 16.33
CA ALA A 139 -9.39 16.05 16.48
C ALA A 139 -9.71 16.41 17.95
#